data_7557461839396bcb7df5d9a71d9ad72d
#
_entry.id   7557461839396bcb7df5d9a71d9ad72d
#
_cell.length_a   1.000
_cell.length_b   1.000
_cell.length_c   1.000
_cell.angle_alpha   90.00
_cell.angle_beta   90.00
_cell.angle_gamma   90.00
#
_symmetry.space_group_name_H-M   'P 1'
#
loop_
_entity.id
_entity.type
_entity.pdbx_description
1 polymer ?
#
loop_
_entity_poly.entity_id
_entity_poly.type
_entity_poly.pdbx_seq_one_letter_code
_entity_poly.pdbx_strand_id
1 'polypeptide(L)'
;MGSPTHYIIGIPENGCRSGPGASSPKGDGLVLWPRVLYTFAPFVGTYRPESFMQTVFAKPEETRGDWYVVDAGGKTLGRLASQIAHRLKGKHKPTYAPHQDLGDHIVVINAGAVRVTGAKLTDKWYHQHTGYVGNLKSTTLDKLLKEHPERAIEFAVKGMLPKNPLGRRMFKKLHVFAGGKHPHQAQQPKPLEIQ
;
A
#
# COMPACT_ATOMS: atom_id res chain seq x y z
N MET A 1 -50.47 -19.23 9.35
CA MET A 1 -50.97 -17.85 9.55
C MET A 1 -50.23 -17.28 10.73
N GLY A 2 -49.35 -16.31 10.54
CA GLY A 2 -48.52 -15.67 11.58
C GLY A 2 -47.61 -14.67 10.92
N SER A 3 -48.04 -13.42 10.88
CA SER A 3 -47.35 -12.28 10.27
C SER A 3 -46.12 -11.87 11.07
N PRO A 4 -45.00 -11.47 10.47
CA PRO A 4 -43.85 -10.89 11.19
C PRO A 4 -44.11 -9.43 11.51
N THR A 5 -43.99 -9.09 12.77
CA THR A 5 -44.05 -7.73 13.36
C THR A 5 -42.80 -6.93 12.96
N HIS A 6 -43.00 -5.85 12.24
CA HIS A 6 -41.94 -4.85 11.98
C HIS A 6 -41.68 -4.03 13.25
N TYR A 7 -40.46 -4.13 13.77
CA TYR A 7 -39.94 -3.20 14.77
C TYR A 7 -39.38 -1.97 14.06
N ILE A 8 -40.05 -0.84 14.20
CA ILE A 8 -39.57 0.47 13.77
C ILE A 8 -38.79 1.06 14.95
N ILE A 9 -37.48 1.15 14.82
CA ILE A 9 -36.61 1.86 15.77
C ILE A 9 -36.68 3.34 15.42
N GLY A 10 -37.35 4.14 16.29
CA GLY A 10 -37.45 5.57 16.20
C GLY A 10 -36.08 6.24 16.45
N ILE A 11 -35.63 7.08 15.51
CA ILE A 11 -34.50 7.98 15.66
C ILE A 11 -34.95 9.22 16.43
N PRO A 12 -34.31 9.64 17.53
CA PRO A 12 -34.67 10.88 18.19
C PRO A 12 -34.15 12.06 17.37
N GLU A 13 -35.05 12.91 16.93
CA GLU A 13 -34.75 14.25 16.40
C GLU A 13 -34.25 15.17 17.54
N ASN A 14 -32.96 15.41 17.59
CA ASN A 14 -32.40 16.44 18.46
C ASN A 14 -32.65 17.82 17.82
N GLY A 15 -33.73 18.47 18.27
CA GLY A 15 -34.08 19.84 17.93
C GLY A 15 -32.98 20.82 18.34
N CYS A 16 -32.53 21.60 17.39
CA CYS A 16 -31.72 22.79 17.60
C CYS A 16 -32.51 23.82 18.42
N ARG A 17 -32.17 24.01 19.68
CA ARG A 17 -32.72 25.11 20.51
C ARG A 17 -32.00 26.41 20.11
N SER A 18 -32.74 27.31 19.47
CA SER A 18 -32.42 28.73 19.33
C SER A 18 -32.40 29.40 20.70
N GLY A 19 -31.24 29.88 21.12
CA GLY A 19 -31.09 30.68 22.34
C GLY A 19 -31.67 32.10 22.17
N PRO A 20 -32.15 32.73 23.25
CA PRO A 20 -32.84 34.02 23.20
C PRO A 20 -31.87 35.17 22.93
N GLY A 21 -32.38 36.15 22.15
CA GLY A 21 -31.67 37.33 21.71
C GLY A 21 -31.17 38.22 22.87
N ALA A 22 -29.93 38.65 22.73
CA ALA A 22 -29.32 39.66 23.56
C ALA A 22 -29.79 41.04 23.07
N SER A 23 -30.64 41.69 23.87
CA SER A 23 -31.04 43.08 23.73
C SER A 23 -29.86 44.00 24.06
N SER A 24 -29.57 44.94 23.18
CA SER A 24 -28.62 46.04 23.39
C SER A 24 -29.11 47.00 24.48
N PRO A 25 -28.28 47.39 25.45
CA PRO A 25 -28.61 48.48 26.33
C PRO A 25 -28.30 49.82 25.63
N LYS A 26 -29.35 50.63 25.43
CA LYS A 26 -29.23 52.08 25.21
C LYS A 26 -28.97 52.71 26.58
N GLY A 27 -27.86 53.40 26.71
CA GLY A 27 -27.55 54.16 27.91
C GLY A 27 -26.50 55.22 27.57
N ASP A 28 -27.02 56.48 27.36
CA ASP A 28 -26.16 57.64 27.24
C ASP A 28 -25.52 57.92 28.61
N GLY A 29 -24.24 57.75 28.70
CA GLY A 29 -23.44 58.08 29.88
C GLY A 29 -22.05 58.53 29.43
N LEU A 30 -21.81 59.82 29.34
CA LEU A 30 -20.52 60.44 29.14
C LEU A 30 -19.60 60.13 30.33
N VAL A 31 -18.77 59.15 30.19
CA VAL A 31 -17.63 58.91 31.10
C VAL A 31 -16.36 59.42 30.42
N LEU A 32 -15.87 60.58 30.88
CA LEU A 32 -14.60 61.16 30.50
C LEU A 32 -13.44 60.31 31.08
N TRP A 33 -12.87 59.50 30.24
CA TRP A 33 -11.59 58.83 30.56
C TRP A 33 -10.45 59.60 29.89
N PRO A 34 -9.27 59.74 30.56
CA PRO A 34 -8.13 60.48 30.01
C PRO A 34 -7.63 59.76 28.75
N ARG A 35 -7.41 60.54 27.69
CA ARG A 35 -6.85 60.10 26.40
C ARG A 35 -5.47 59.50 26.60
N VAL A 36 -5.41 58.18 26.68
CA VAL A 36 -4.17 57.41 26.33
C VAL A 36 -4.31 57.05 24.86
N LEU A 37 -3.59 57.76 24.01
CA LEU A 37 -3.50 57.47 22.59
C LEU A 37 -2.72 56.15 22.43
N TYR A 38 -3.42 55.00 22.49
CA TYR A 38 -2.92 53.78 21.94
C TYR A 38 -3.06 53.86 20.43
N THR A 39 -1.96 54.17 19.74
CA THR A 39 -1.86 53.93 18.30
C THR A 39 -1.90 52.45 18.10
N PHE A 40 -3.08 51.90 17.87
CA PHE A 40 -3.22 50.57 17.31
C PHE A 40 -2.60 50.61 15.89
N ALA A 41 -1.35 50.30 15.79
CA ALA A 41 -0.81 49.88 14.48
C ALA A 41 -1.61 48.66 14.02
N PRO A 42 -2.24 48.68 12.83
CA PRO A 42 -2.87 47.50 12.31
C PRO A 42 -1.72 46.48 12.11
N PHE A 43 -1.66 45.49 13.00
CA PHE A 43 -0.85 44.30 12.76
C PHE A 43 -1.50 43.56 11.58
N VAL A 44 -1.18 44.04 10.38
CA VAL A 44 -1.43 43.33 9.13
C VAL A 44 -0.38 42.20 9.11
N GLY A 45 -0.44 41.32 10.10
CA GLY A 45 0.13 40.01 9.98
C GLY A 45 -0.68 39.30 8.90
N THR A 46 -0.09 39.17 7.71
CA THR A 46 -0.59 38.23 6.73
C THR A 46 -0.60 36.88 7.41
N TYR A 47 -1.75 36.48 7.96
CA TYR A 47 -1.99 35.12 8.41
C TYR A 47 -1.87 34.26 7.16
N ARG A 48 -0.64 33.77 6.89
CA ARG A 48 -0.44 32.69 5.96
C ARG A 48 -1.12 31.50 6.63
N PRO A 49 -2.24 31.00 6.10
CA PRO A 49 -2.76 29.74 6.63
C PRO A 49 -1.62 28.74 6.46
N GLU A 50 -1.08 28.30 7.59
CA GLU A 50 -0.12 27.21 7.61
C GLU A 50 -0.74 26.11 6.76
N SER A 51 0.01 25.64 5.79
CA SER A 51 -0.43 24.61 4.86
C SER A 51 -1.07 23.49 5.67
N PHE A 52 -2.41 23.44 5.64
CA PHE A 52 -3.13 22.32 6.20
C PHE A 52 -2.41 21.07 5.69
N MET A 53 -1.95 20.22 6.60
CA MET A 53 -1.42 18.91 6.25
C MET A 53 -2.52 18.13 5.53
N GLN A 54 -2.60 18.34 4.21
CA GLN A 54 -3.53 17.61 3.39
C GLN A 54 -3.02 16.17 3.31
N THR A 55 -3.82 15.26 3.84
CA THR A 55 -3.56 13.82 3.64
C THR A 55 -3.69 13.55 2.14
N VAL A 56 -2.55 13.26 1.50
CA VAL A 56 -2.53 12.97 0.06
C VAL A 56 -3.14 11.59 -0.16
N PHE A 57 -4.32 11.54 -0.71
CA PHE A 57 -4.94 10.32 -1.22
C PHE A 57 -4.58 10.16 -2.69
N ALA A 58 -3.87 9.10 -3.01
CA ALA A 58 -3.59 8.75 -4.40
C ALA A 58 -4.89 8.27 -5.07
N LYS A 59 -5.34 8.96 -6.11
CA LYS A 59 -6.49 8.50 -6.91
C LYS A 59 -6.11 7.28 -7.75
N PRO A 60 -7.03 6.34 -8.01
CA PRO A 60 -6.74 5.14 -8.83
C PRO A 60 -6.21 5.47 -10.22
N GLU A 61 -6.61 6.60 -10.79
CA GLU A 61 -6.18 7.08 -12.12
C GLU A 61 -4.73 7.55 -12.13
N GLU A 62 -4.24 8.09 -11.02
CA GLU A 62 -2.86 8.58 -10.86
C GLU A 62 -1.87 7.45 -10.50
N THR A 63 -2.39 6.27 -10.14
CA THR A 63 -1.61 5.14 -9.63
C THR A 63 -1.23 4.12 -10.71
N ARG A 64 -0.94 4.57 -11.91
CA ARG A 64 -0.39 3.68 -12.95
C ARG A 64 0.97 3.17 -12.48
N GLY A 65 1.11 1.85 -12.34
CA GLY A 65 2.38 1.22 -12.00
C GLY A 65 3.34 1.26 -13.18
N ASP A 66 4.57 1.66 -12.93
CA ASP A 66 5.67 1.54 -13.91
C ASP A 66 6.06 0.07 -14.11
N TRP A 67 6.70 -0.22 -15.24
CA TRP A 67 7.23 -1.54 -15.53
C TRP A 67 8.74 -1.56 -15.32
N TYR A 68 9.20 -2.57 -14.57
CA TYR A 68 10.62 -2.77 -14.30
C TYR A 68 11.06 -4.18 -14.67
N VAL A 69 12.26 -4.30 -15.21
CA VAL A 69 12.92 -5.58 -15.44
C VAL A 69 14.06 -5.74 -14.44
N VAL A 70 14.15 -6.93 -13.85
CA VAL A 70 15.13 -7.29 -12.82
C VAL A 70 15.85 -8.57 -13.27
N ASP A 71 17.16 -8.53 -13.33
CA ASP A 71 17.96 -9.74 -13.53
C ASP A 71 18.20 -10.45 -12.19
N ALA A 72 17.82 -11.71 -12.12
CA ALA A 72 17.99 -12.57 -10.95
C ALA A 72 19.33 -13.33 -10.95
N GLY A 73 20.10 -13.26 -12.05
CA GLY A 73 21.36 -13.99 -12.19
C GLY A 73 22.37 -13.67 -11.07
N GLY A 74 22.86 -14.69 -10.38
CA GLY A 74 23.83 -14.57 -9.30
C GLY A 74 23.36 -13.90 -8.01
N LYS A 75 22.13 -13.37 -7.98
CA LYS A 75 21.57 -12.71 -6.79
C LYS A 75 21.02 -13.71 -5.79
N THR A 76 21.07 -13.37 -4.50
CA THR A 76 20.54 -14.23 -3.44
C THR A 76 19.02 -14.20 -3.42
N LEU A 77 18.37 -15.36 -3.44
CA LEU A 77 16.91 -15.51 -3.50
C LEU A 77 16.16 -14.65 -2.47
N GLY A 78 16.59 -14.65 -1.20
CA GLY A 78 15.88 -13.94 -0.15
C GLY A 78 15.98 -12.41 -0.27
N ARG A 79 17.17 -11.89 -0.57
CA ARG A 79 17.39 -10.44 -0.77
C ARG A 79 16.66 -9.94 -2.01
N LEU A 80 16.75 -10.69 -3.10
CA LEU A 80 15.99 -10.41 -4.32
C LEU A 80 14.49 -10.35 -4.05
N ALA A 81 13.93 -11.36 -3.39
CA ALA A 81 12.50 -11.43 -3.09
C ALA A 81 12.02 -10.29 -2.18
N SER A 82 12.82 -9.85 -1.21
CA SER A 82 12.47 -8.73 -0.33
C SER A 82 12.39 -7.40 -1.07
N GLN A 83 13.33 -7.13 -1.98
CA GLN A 83 13.32 -5.92 -2.80
C GLN A 83 12.14 -5.91 -3.79
N ILE A 84 11.87 -7.05 -4.43
CA ILE A 84 10.71 -7.24 -5.29
C ILE A 84 9.42 -6.99 -4.51
N ALA A 85 9.24 -7.60 -3.34
CA ALA A 85 8.05 -7.42 -2.52
C ALA A 85 7.87 -5.96 -2.05
N HIS A 86 8.97 -5.25 -1.74
CA HIS A 86 8.95 -3.84 -1.38
C HIS A 86 8.41 -2.97 -2.52
N ARG A 87 8.84 -3.24 -3.77
CA ARG A 87 8.37 -2.53 -4.98
C ARG A 87 6.94 -2.89 -5.34
N LEU A 88 6.57 -4.17 -5.32
CA LEU A 88 5.20 -4.63 -5.58
C LEU A 88 4.19 -4.04 -4.60
N LYS A 89 4.58 -3.84 -3.34
CA LYS A 89 3.74 -3.17 -2.34
C LYS A 89 3.69 -1.66 -2.52
N GLY A 90 4.62 -1.07 -3.28
CA GLY A 90 4.71 0.37 -3.50
C GLY A 90 5.33 1.16 -2.36
N LYS A 91 6.05 0.51 -1.42
CA LYS A 91 6.67 1.18 -0.26
C LYS A 91 7.77 2.18 -0.61
N HIS A 92 8.28 2.18 -1.83
CA HIS A 92 9.28 3.12 -2.32
C HIS A 92 8.67 4.48 -2.73
N LYS A 93 7.34 4.53 -2.92
CA LYS A 93 6.63 5.76 -3.31
C LYS A 93 6.25 6.58 -2.08
N PRO A 94 6.39 7.92 -2.11
CA PRO A 94 5.99 8.78 -0.98
C PRO A 94 4.48 8.76 -0.73
N THR A 95 3.69 8.46 -1.77
CA THR A 95 2.22 8.35 -1.70
C THR A 95 1.73 7.01 -1.17
N TYR A 96 2.63 6.16 -0.64
CA TYR A 96 2.27 4.83 -0.17
C TYR A 96 1.12 4.84 0.84
N ALA A 97 0.08 4.06 0.54
CA ALA A 97 -1.06 3.83 1.44
C ALA A 97 -1.31 2.31 1.61
N PRO A 98 -1.50 1.80 2.85
CA PRO A 98 -1.64 0.35 3.09
C PRO A 98 -2.87 -0.28 2.47
N HIS A 99 -3.92 0.51 2.24
CA HIS A 99 -5.21 0.07 1.70
C HIS A 99 -5.29 0.11 0.17
N GLN A 100 -4.29 0.72 -0.50
CA GLN A 100 -4.27 0.87 -1.95
C GLN A 100 -3.15 0.06 -2.61
N ASP A 101 -3.35 -0.30 -3.89
CA ASP A 101 -2.36 -0.99 -4.70
C ASP A 101 -1.59 0.02 -5.57
N LEU A 102 -0.54 0.59 -4.98
CA LEU A 102 0.34 1.59 -5.61
C LEU A 102 1.62 0.97 -6.21
N GLY A 103 1.73 -0.36 -6.15
CA GLY A 103 2.90 -1.11 -6.59
C GLY A 103 3.11 -1.09 -8.10
N ASP A 104 4.35 -1.32 -8.50
CA ASP A 104 4.78 -1.39 -9.90
C ASP A 104 4.72 -2.82 -10.43
N HIS A 105 4.76 -2.95 -11.76
CA HIS A 105 4.90 -4.24 -12.44
C HIS A 105 6.36 -4.64 -12.49
N ILE A 106 6.67 -5.89 -12.14
CA ILE A 106 8.04 -6.38 -12.11
C ILE A 106 8.16 -7.64 -12.98
N VAL A 107 9.08 -7.58 -13.91
CA VAL A 107 9.49 -8.70 -14.76
C VAL A 107 10.83 -9.19 -14.26
N VAL A 108 10.90 -10.44 -13.80
CA VAL A 108 12.14 -11.09 -13.35
C VAL A 108 12.63 -12.02 -14.45
N ILE A 109 13.88 -11.87 -14.85
CA ILE A 109 14.54 -12.72 -15.84
C ILE A 109 15.64 -13.55 -15.18
N ASN A 110 16.08 -14.62 -15.86
CA ASN A 110 17.14 -15.52 -15.41
C ASN A 110 16.86 -16.18 -14.05
N ALA A 111 15.60 -16.55 -13.77
CA ALA A 111 15.23 -17.18 -12.51
C ALA A 111 15.96 -18.49 -12.22
N GLY A 112 16.43 -19.21 -13.24
CA GLY A 112 17.23 -20.42 -13.07
C GLY A 112 18.63 -20.19 -12.51
N ALA A 113 19.19 -18.97 -12.65
CA ALA A 113 20.53 -18.62 -12.20
C ALA A 113 20.56 -17.97 -10.79
N VAL A 114 19.49 -18.06 -10.03
CA VAL A 114 19.39 -17.53 -8.66
C VAL A 114 20.29 -18.28 -7.70
N ARG A 115 21.04 -17.52 -6.90
CA ARG A 115 21.93 -18.09 -5.89
C ARG A 115 21.20 -18.33 -4.58
N VAL A 116 21.46 -19.48 -3.96
CA VAL A 116 20.98 -19.82 -2.61
C VAL A 116 22.19 -20.06 -1.71
N THR A 117 22.13 -19.56 -0.47
CA THR A 117 23.24 -19.64 0.49
C THR A 117 23.08 -20.80 1.46
N GLY A 118 24.20 -21.42 1.89
CA GLY A 118 24.24 -22.54 2.83
C GLY A 118 23.62 -23.81 2.25
N ALA A 119 23.22 -24.75 3.09
CA ALA A 119 22.66 -26.05 2.72
C ALA A 119 21.18 -26.01 2.29
N LYS A 120 20.62 -24.83 2.00
CA LYS A 120 19.19 -24.66 1.68
C LYS A 120 18.74 -25.42 0.44
N LEU A 121 19.64 -25.80 -0.45
CA LEU A 121 19.29 -26.60 -1.62
C LEU A 121 18.70 -27.95 -1.21
N THR A 122 19.28 -28.59 -0.20
CA THR A 122 18.86 -29.88 0.33
C THR A 122 17.85 -29.75 1.46
N ASP A 123 18.07 -28.80 2.37
CA ASP A 123 17.33 -28.71 3.63
C ASP A 123 16.02 -27.94 3.52
N LYS A 124 15.85 -27.13 2.46
CA LYS A 124 14.63 -26.37 2.28
C LYS A 124 13.58 -27.17 1.54
N TRP A 125 12.48 -27.48 2.24
CA TRP A 125 11.32 -28.18 1.70
C TRP A 125 10.16 -27.22 1.45
N TYR A 126 9.44 -27.45 0.38
CA TYR A 126 8.17 -26.83 0.07
C TYR A 126 7.07 -27.87 0.21
N HIS A 127 6.13 -27.62 1.11
CA HIS A 127 5.01 -28.50 1.38
C HIS A 127 3.74 -27.91 0.79
N GLN A 128 2.97 -28.75 0.11
CA GLN A 128 1.64 -28.39 -0.41
C GLN A 128 0.64 -29.47 -0.01
N HIS A 129 -0.39 -29.10 0.72
CA HIS A 129 -1.49 -29.98 1.07
C HIS A 129 -2.63 -29.83 0.06
N THR A 130 -3.19 -30.94 -0.41
CA THR A 130 -4.25 -30.92 -1.46
C THR A 130 -5.65 -30.73 -0.90
N GLY A 131 -5.82 -30.75 0.42
CA GLY A 131 -7.11 -30.67 1.11
C GLY A 131 -7.67 -32.03 1.57
N TYR A 132 -7.16 -33.14 1.06
CA TYR A 132 -7.57 -34.49 1.44
C TYR A 132 -6.65 -35.08 2.51
N VAL A 133 -7.18 -35.89 3.40
CA VAL A 133 -6.44 -36.52 4.49
C VAL A 133 -5.21 -37.30 3.96
N GLY A 134 -4.04 -37.11 4.59
CA GLY A 134 -2.80 -37.78 4.24
C GLY A 134 -2.11 -37.32 2.94
N ASN A 135 -2.67 -36.36 2.21
CA ASN A 135 -2.15 -35.96 0.90
C ASN A 135 -1.25 -34.71 0.95
N LEU A 136 -0.12 -34.82 1.65
CA LEU A 136 0.93 -33.81 1.71
C LEU A 136 1.99 -34.10 0.63
N LYS A 137 2.17 -33.16 -0.31
CA LYS A 137 3.25 -33.22 -1.32
C LYS A 137 4.40 -32.35 -0.84
N SER A 138 5.62 -32.92 -0.86
CA SER A 138 6.84 -32.25 -0.42
C SER A 138 7.86 -32.27 -1.55
N THR A 139 8.49 -31.12 -1.80
CA THR A 139 9.50 -30.96 -2.85
C THR A 139 10.68 -30.19 -2.28
N THR A 140 11.92 -30.63 -2.53
CA THR A 140 13.12 -29.90 -2.14
C THR A 140 13.34 -28.70 -3.04
N LEU A 141 14.10 -27.70 -2.56
CA LEU A 141 14.42 -26.50 -3.35
C LEU A 141 15.25 -26.86 -4.58
N ASP A 142 16.18 -27.80 -4.48
CA ASP A 142 17.00 -28.25 -5.63
C ASP A 142 16.14 -28.81 -6.77
N LYS A 143 15.19 -29.69 -6.43
CA LYS A 143 14.23 -30.23 -7.40
C LYS A 143 13.37 -29.15 -8.02
N LEU A 144 12.89 -28.19 -7.19
CA LEU A 144 12.05 -27.07 -7.64
C LEU A 144 12.80 -26.16 -8.61
N LEU A 145 14.07 -25.85 -8.35
CA LEU A 145 14.89 -25.02 -9.24
C LEU A 145 15.20 -25.68 -10.58
N LYS A 146 15.31 -27.03 -10.62
CA LYS A 146 15.54 -27.80 -11.86
C LYS A 146 14.28 -27.87 -12.72
N GLU A 147 13.13 -28.12 -12.11
CA GLU A 147 11.85 -28.32 -12.84
C GLU A 147 11.13 -27.00 -13.11
N HIS A 148 11.02 -26.12 -12.10
CA HIS A 148 10.25 -24.89 -12.15
C HIS A 148 10.95 -23.77 -11.38
N PRO A 149 12.02 -23.17 -11.90
CA PRO A 149 12.79 -22.14 -11.20
C PRO A 149 11.96 -20.89 -10.87
N GLU A 150 10.97 -20.57 -11.69
CA GLU A 150 10.05 -19.44 -11.53
C GLU A 150 9.30 -19.52 -10.20
N ARG A 151 8.81 -20.72 -9.84
CA ARG A 151 8.03 -20.95 -8.62
C ARG A 151 8.83 -20.68 -7.34
N ALA A 152 10.16 -20.87 -7.36
CA ALA A 152 10.99 -20.59 -6.19
C ALA A 152 10.95 -19.11 -5.81
N ILE A 153 11.01 -18.21 -6.79
CA ILE A 153 10.89 -16.77 -6.60
C ILE A 153 9.46 -16.40 -6.23
N GLU A 154 8.47 -16.94 -6.93
CA GLU A 154 7.05 -16.70 -6.67
C GLU A 154 6.66 -17.04 -5.23
N PHE A 155 7.07 -18.22 -4.72
CA PHE A 155 6.81 -18.62 -3.34
C PHE A 155 7.49 -17.70 -2.33
N ALA A 156 8.72 -17.27 -2.61
CA ALA A 156 9.44 -16.35 -1.75
C ALA A 156 8.74 -14.99 -1.66
N VAL A 157 8.35 -14.41 -2.79
CA VAL A 157 7.65 -13.12 -2.86
C VAL A 157 6.23 -13.22 -2.28
N LYS A 158 5.47 -14.28 -2.62
CA LYS A 158 4.11 -14.51 -2.10
C LYS A 158 4.09 -14.61 -0.57
N GLY A 159 5.12 -15.20 0.03
CA GLY A 159 5.26 -15.27 1.48
C GLY A 159 5.50 -13.89 2.14
N MET A 160 6.06 -12.93 1.40
CA MET A 160 6.37 -11.57 1.88
C MET A 160 5.24 -10.56 1.62
N LEU A 161 4.28 -10.89 0.75
CA LEU A 161 3.11 -10.07 0.48
C LEU A 161 1.97 -10.37 1.47
N PRO A 162 1.05 -9.42 1.70
CA PRO A 162 -0.11 -9.64 2.57
C PRO A 162 -1.02 -10.75 2.02
N LYS A 163 -1.58 -11.57 2.93
CA LYS A 163 -2.44 -12.73 2.58
C LYS A 163 -3.92 -12.32 2.46
N ASN A 164 -4.21 -11.23 1.74
CA ASN A 164 -5.55 -10.68 1.55
C ASN A 164 -5.87 -10.50 0.04
N PRO A 165 -7.09 -10.08 -0.34
CA PRO A 165 -7.43 -9.80 -1.74
C PRO A 165 -6.49 -8.77 -2.40
N LEU A 166 -6.04 -7.75 -1.64
CA LEU A 166 -5.10 -6.74 -2.10
C LEU A 166 -3.73 -7.36 -2.44
N GLY A 167 -3.20 -8.22 -1.57
CA GLY A 167 -1.94 -8.93 -1.82
C GLY A 167 -2.00 -9.86 -3.05
N ARG A 168 -3.17 -10.45 -3.32
CA ARG A 168 -3.38 -11.23 -4.56
C ARG A 168 -3.35 -10.37 -5.82
N ARG A 169 -3.85 -9.12 -5.76
CA ARG A 169 -3.74 -8.16 -6.87
C ARG A 169 -2.29 -7.72 -7.08
N MET A 170 -1.56 -7.41 -6.01
CA MET A 170 -0.12 -7.09 -6.07
C MET A 170 0.69 -8.23 -6.67
N PHE A 171 0.40 -9.48 -6.27
CA PHE A 171 1.11 -10.66 -6.80
C PHE A 171 0.90 -10.87 -8.31
N LYS A 172 -0.24 -10.50 -8.87
CA LYS A 172 -0.50 -10.56 -10.33
C LYS A 172 0.40 -9.62 -11.15
N LYS A 173 1.02 -8.63 -10.51
CA LYS A 173 1.98 -7.71 -11.15
C LYS A 173 3.40 -8.28 -11.24
N LEU A 174 3.63 -9.46 -10.69
CA LEU A 174 4.90 -10.17 -10.76
C LEU A 174 4.87 -11.14 -11.94
N HIS A 175 5.85 -11.02 -12.82
CA HIS A 175 6.06 -11.91 -13.96
C HIS A 175 7.47 -12.48 -13.86
N VAL A 176 7.61 -13.80 -13.76
CA VAL A 176 8.91 -14.47 -13.58
C VAL A 176 9.19 -15.36 -14.77
N PHE A 177 10.40 -15.29 -15.30
CA PHE A 177 10.85 -16.08 -16.44
C PHE A 177 12.16 -16.81 -16.12
N ALA A 178 12.22 -18.07 -16.48
CA ALA A 178 13.41 -18.91 -16.26
C ALA A 178 14.63 -18.40 -17.03
N GLY A 179 14.42 -17.95 -18.27
CA GLY A 179 15.47 -17.43 -19.16
C GLY A 179 15.54 -15.91 -19.22
N GLY A 180 16.42 -15.39 -20.11
CA GLY A 180 16.63 -13.96 -20.30
C GLY A 180 15.62 -13.27 -21.22
N LYS A 181 14.73 -14.02 -21.91
CA LYS A 181 13.73 -13.46 -22.83
C LYS A 181 12.38 -13.37 -22.15
N HIS A 182 11.67 -12.27 -22.36
CA HIS A 182 10.32 -12.04 -21.84
C HIS A 182 9.39 -11.45 -22.91
N PRO A 183 8.07 -11.71 -22.90
CA PRO A 183 7.12 -11.20 -23.89
C PRO A 183 6.69 -9.74 -23.67
N HIS A 184 7.10 -9.11 -22.57
CA HIS A 184 6.64 -7.77 -22.15
C HIS A 184 7.49 -6.62 -22.74
N GLN A 185 7.99 -6.76 -23.98
CA GLN A 185 8.78 -5.69 -24.64
C GLN A 185 7.92 -4.47 -24.99
N ALA A 186 6.66 -4.68 -25.33
CA ALA A 186 5.74 -3.60 -25.68
C ALA A 186 5.49 -2.60 -24.52
N GLN A 187 5.63 -3.04 -23.27
CA GLN A 187 5.51 -2.21 -22.06
C GLN A 187 6.78 -1.40 -21.76
N GLN A 188 7.87 -1.60 -22.49
CA GLN A 188 9.16 -0.91 -22.32
C GLN A 188 9.63 -0.88 -20.86
N PRO A 189 9.83 -2.07 -20.22
CA PRO A 189 10.20 -2.13 -18.82
C PRO A 189 11.59 -1.51 -18.60
N LYS A 190 11.69 -0.64 -17.57
CA LYS A 190 12.94 0.01 -17.19
C LYS A 190 13.85 -0.97 -16.43
N PRO A 191 15.16 -1.02 -16.68
CA PRO A 191 16.06 -1.85 -15.90
C PRO A 191 16.10 -1.37 -14.45
N LEU A 192 16.02 -2.33 -13.51
CA LEU A 192 16.11 -2.06 -12.08
C LEU A 192 17.28 -2.86 -11.49
N GLU A 193 18.30 -2.15 -11.04
CA GLU A 193 19.42 -2.75 -10.32
C GLU A 193 19.02 -2.98 -8.85
N ILE A 194 19.09 -4.24 -8.42
CA ILE A 194 18.89 -4.66 -7.03
C ILE A 194 20.22 -5.09 -6.48
N GLN A 195 20.61 -4.54 -5.35
CA GLN A 195 21.84 -4.91 -4.62
C GLN A 195 21.66 -6.19 -3.80
#